data_e7a1d9fca716c8d241de2795576aea3e
#
_entry.id   e7a1d9fca716c8d241de2795576aea3e
#
_cell.length_a   1.000
_cell.length_b   1.000
_cell.length_c   1.000
_cell.angle_alpha   90.00
_cell.angle_beta   90.00
_cell.angle_gamma   90.00
#
_symmetry.space_group_name_H-M   'P 1'
#
loop_
_entity.id
_entity.type
_entity.pdbx_description
1 polymer ?
#
loop_
_entity_poly.entity_id
_entity_poly.type
_entity_poly.pdbx_seq_one_letter_code
_entity_poly.pdbx_strand_id
1 'polypeptide(L)'
;MIQDIIYIDNVFENPDSIVELASKQQYFLSNENPTTKNTKISYSGIRTLPLNNILAADEYYNLTNQIFKKIFANCVSLDITAQTTCLFHSLTSENIPNISWKHKDTSLYSGVVYLNKNFIDRFNNHGTKIYKNNEEINTKYEFNKLVLYRGEYLHSPNFGFGETLLDSRLTLNFFINDMSISTKNTNQLDLYWHNYCL
;
A
#
# COMPACT_ATOMS: atom_id res chain seq x y z
N MET A 1 1.62 14.68 18.08
CA MET A 1 0.99 13.34 17.96
C MET A 1 1.39 12.81 16.60
N ILE A 2 2.12 11.71 16.55
CA ILE A 2 2.44 11.02 15.29
C ILE A 2 1.10 10.57 14.71
N GLN A 3 0.82 10.95 13.47
CA GLN A 3 -0.35 10.43 12.78
C GLN A 3 -0.08 8.94 12.48
N ASP A 4 -0.81 8.06 13.15
CA ASP A 4 -0.67 6.62 12.96
C ASP A 4 -1.26 6.13 11.62
N ILE A 5 -2.02 7.01 10.95
CA ILE A 5 -2.57 6.80 9.61
C ILE A 5 -2.34 8.08 8.83
N ILE A 6 -1.68 7.95 7.68
CA ILE A 6 -1.30 9.08 6.82
C ILE A 6 -2.02 8.92 5.49
N TYR A 7 -2.53 10.04 4.99
CA TYR A 7 -3.16 10.15 3.68
C TYR A 7 -2.30 11.06 2.81
N ILE A 8 -1.87 10.57 1.65
CA ILE A 8 -1.06 11.31 0.69
C ILE A 8 -1.76 11.31 -0.66
N ASP A 9 -2.11 12.49 -1.14
CA ASP A 9 -2.70 12.68 -2.46
C ASP A 9 -1.62 12.77 -3.54
N ASN A 10 -1.97 12.41 -4.77
CA ASN A 10 -1.11 12.54 -5.95
C ASN A 10 0.28 11.91 -5.75
N VAL A 11 0.28 10.63 -5.35
CA VAL A 11 1.50 9.86 -5.05
C VAL A 11 2.40 9.77 -6.27
N PHE A 12 1.83 9.40 -7.41
CA PHE A 12 2.54 9.30 -8.67
C PHE A 12 2.32 10.53 -9.54
N GLU A 13 3.37 11.00 -10.20
CA GLU A 13 3.30 12.09 -11.18
C GLU A 13 2.53 11.65 -12.44
N ASN A 14 2.76 10.40 -12.87
CA ASN A 14 2.05 9.75 -13.97
C ASN A 14 1.37 8.47 -13.49
N PRO A 15 0.21 8.53 -12.83
CA PRO A 15 -0.47 7.34 -12.31
C PRO A 15 -0.96 6.41 -13.42
N ASP A 16 -1.24 6.90 -14.63
CA ASP A 16 -1.66 6.06 -15.75
C ASP A 16 -0.54 5.08 -16.18
N SER A 17 0.73 5.48 -16.08
CA SER A 17 1.86 4.57 -16.34
C SER A 17 1.95 3.44 -15.31
N ILE A 18 1.52 3.69 -14.06
CA ILE A 18 1.47 2.65 -13.03
C ILE A 18 0.32 1.67 -13.28
N VAL A 19 -0.83 2.18 -13.75
CA VAL A 19 -1.95 1.33 -14.18
C VAL A 19 -1.56 0.48 -15.39
N GLU A 20 -0.84 1.05 -16.36
CA GLU A 20 -0.31 0.32 -17.50
C GLU A 20 0.69 -0.75 -17.07
N LEU A 21 1.62 -0.43 -16.15
CA LEU A 21 2.54 -1.40 -15.57
C LEU A 21 1.77 -2.55 -14.90
N ALA A 22 0.74 -2.24 -14.11
CA ALA A 22 -0.11 -3.23 -13.45
C ALA A 22 -0.81 -4.15 -14.46
N SER A 23 -1.31 -3.60 -15.58
CA SER A 23 -2.04 -4.36 -16.60
C SER A 23 -1.16 -5.40 -17.34
N LYS A 24 0.15 -5.20 -17.34
CA LYS A 24 1.13 -6.10 -17.99
C LYS A 24 1.61 -7.23 -17.09
N GLN A 25 1.23 -7.23 -15.80
CA GLN A 25 1.70 -8.23 -14.85
C GLN A 25 0.84 -9.49 -14.86
N GLN A 26 1.44 -10.60 -14.44
CA GLN A 26 0.71 -11.84 -14.18
C GLN A 26 0.11 -11.81 -12.77
N TYR A 27 -1.16 -12.18 -12.66
CA TYR A 27 -1.90 -12.24 -11.41
C TYR A 27 -2.26 -13.67 -11.03
N PHE A 28 -2.33 -13.96 -9.75
CA PHE A 28 -2.57 -15.28 -9.20
C PHE A 28 -3.63 -15.23 -8.10
N LEU A 29 -4.48 -16.24 -8.02
CA LEU A 29 -5.26 -16.53 -6.83
C LEU A 29 -4.33 -16.98 -5.69
N SER A 30 -4.79 -16.90 -4.44
CA SER A 30 -3.98 -17.23 -3.26
C SER A 30 -3.43 -18.66 -3.28
N ASN A 31 -4.21 -19.62 -3.76
CA ASN A 31 -3.84 -21.04 -3.88
C ASN A 31 -2.95 -21.35 -5.10
N GLU A 32 -2.81 -20.44 -6.03
CA GLU A 32 -2.01 -20.58 -7.25
C GLU A 32 -0.69 -19.80 -7.17
N ASN A 33 -0.64 -18.77 -6.33
CA ASN A 33 0.52 -17.88 -6.22
C ASN A 33 1.75 -18.65 -5.71
N PRO A 34 2.86 -18.67 -6.45
CA PRO A 34 4.08 -19.42 -6.09
C PRO A 34 4.60 -19.11 -4.68
N THR A 35 4.36 -17.88 -4.17
CA THR A 35 4.85 -17.45 -2.86
C THR A 35 3.93 -17.86 -1.70
N THR A 36 2.66 -18.18 -1.96
CA THR A 36 1.67 -18.46 -0.91
C THR A 36 0.99 -19.84 -1.01
N LYS A 37 1.01 -20.49 -2.16
CA LYS A 37 0.29 -21.76 -2.41
C LYS A 37 0.59 -22.90 -1.42
N ASN A 38 1.76 -22.90 -0.80
CA ASN A 38 2.18 -23.91 0.17
C ASN A 38 2.23 -23.35 1.61
N THR A 39 1.60 -22.21 1.86
CA THR A 39 1.58 -21.55 3.16
C THR A 39 0.15 -21.46 3.68
N LYS A 40 -0.01 -21.00 4.93
CA LYS A 40 -1.32 -20.67 5.50
C LYS A 40 -1.80 -19.27 5.11
N ILE A 41 -1.02 -18.54 4.31
CA ILE A 41 -1.35 -17.19 3.87
C ILE A 41 -2.46 -17.29 2.83
N SER A 42 -3.56 -16.62 3.10
CA SER A 42 -4.68 -16.49 2.17
C SER A 42 -5.02 -15.02 1.99
N TYR A 43 -5.37 -14.65 0.77
CA TYR A 43 -5.88 -13.33 0.43
C TYR A 43 -7.06 -13.45 -0.53
N SER A 44 -7.89 -12.44 -0.54
CA SER A 44 -9.01 -12.32 -1.47
C SER A 44 -8.55 -11.76 -2.82
N GLY A 45 -9.29 -12.04 -3.88
CA GLY A 45 -8.99 -11.55 -5.22
C GLY A 45 -7.70 -12.13 -5.80
N ILE A 46 -7.05 -11.36 -6.65
CA ILE A 46 -5.83 -11.76 -7.34
C ILE A 46 -4.69 -10.78 -7.05
N ARG A 47 -3.46 -11.32 -6.95
CA ARG A 47 -2.24 -10.55 -6.69
C ARG A 47 -1.13 -10.92 -7.64
N THR A 48 -0.24 -9.96 -7.93
CA THR A 48 1.04 -10.26 -8.58
C THR A 48 2.00 -10.94 -7.59
N LEU A 49 3.12 -11.44 -8.10
CA LEU A 49 4.31 -11.65 -7.26
C LEU A 49 4.81 -10.30 -6.72
N PRO A 50 5.64 -10.32 -5.66
CA PRO A 50 6.36 -9.11 -5.25
C PRO A 50 7.10 -8.47 -6.42
N LEU A 51 6.91 -7.18 -6.64
CA LEU A 51 7.42 -6.49 -7.82
C LEU A 51 8.96 -6.46 -7.88
N ASN A 52 9.62 -6.47 -6.73
CA ASN A 52 11.08 -6.61 -6.67
C ASN A 52 11.62 -7.96 -7.20
N ASN A 53 10.74 -8.95 -7.40
CA ASN A 53 11.08 -10.26 -7.96
C ASN A 53 10.83 -10.35 -9.47
N ILE A 54 10.08 -9.39 -10.04
CA ILE A 54 9.63 -9.46 -11.44
C ILE A 54 9.99 -8.23 -12.27
N LEU A 55 10.27 -7.09 -11.66
CA LEU A 55 10.73 -5.88 -12.33
C LEU A 55 12.25 -5.82 -12.34
N ALA A 56 12.81 -5.09 -13.30
CA ALA A 56 14.21 -4.69 -13.27
C ALA A 56 14.47 -3.80 -12.04
N ALA A 57 15.70 -3.86 -11.50
CA ALA A 57 16.03 -3.18 -10.24
C ALA A 57 15.83 -1.65 -10.31
N ASP A 58 16.14 -1.04 -11.42
CA ASP A 58 15.96 0.39 -11.68
C ASP A 58 14.48 0.77 -11.82
N GLU A 59 13.67 -0.08 -12.46
CA GLU A 59 12.23 0.11 -12.58
C GLU A 59 11.55 0.03 -11.20
N TYR A 60 11.89 -0.99 -10.42
CA TYR A 60 11.39 -1.13 -9.03
C TYR A 60 11.83 0.04 -8.15
N TYR A 61 13.10 0.46 -8.24
CA TYR A 61 13.62 1.61 -7.53
C TYR A 61 12.87 2.90 -7.89
N ASN A 62 12.65 3.15 -9.18
CA ASN A 62 11.93 4.34 -9.63
C ASN A 62 10.48 4.37 -9.14
N LEU A 63 9.80 3.22 -9.12
CA LEU A 63 8.45 3.08 -8.58
C LEU A 63 8.40 3.42 -7.09
N THR A 64 9.24 2.78 -6.30
CA THR A 64 9.26 2.94 -4.83
C THR A 64 9.75 4.33 -4.41
N ASN A 65 10.71 4.89 -5.13
CA ASN A 65 11.26 6.22 -4.86
C ASN A 65 10.23 7.36 -5.01
N GLN A 66 9.27 7.23 -5.95
CA GLN A 66 8.17 8.18 -6.04
C GLN A 66 7.32 8.18 -4.76
N ILE A 67 7.00 6.99 -4.23
CA ILE A 67 6.26 6.84 -2.97
C ILE A 67 7.07 7.42 -1.80
N PHE A 68 8.36 7.05 -1.71
CA PHE A 68 9.25 7.55 -0.66
C PHE A 68 9.37 9.08 -0.65
N LYS A 69 9.57 9.69 -1.80
CA LYS A 69 9.63 11.15 -1.92
C LYS A 69 8.38 11.84 -1.40
N LYS A 70 7.21 11.20 -1.54
CA LYS A 70 5.95 11.76 -1.02
C LYS A 70 5.81 11.54 0.50
N ILE A 71 6.15 10.34 1.00
CA ILE A 71 6.10 10.05 2.45
C ILE A 71 7.06 10.97 3.21
N PHE A 72 8.28 11.15 2.71
CA PHE A 72 9.35 11.89 3.39
C PHE A 72 9.62 13.27 2.80
N ALA A 73 8.61 13.89 2.16
CA ALA A 73 8.76 15.18 1.49
C ALA A 73 9.31 16.28 2.39
N ASN A 74 9.00 16.23 3.69
CA ASN A 74 9.42 17.21 4.69
C ASN A 74 10.72 16.81 5.43
N CYS A 75 11.32 15.66 5.08
CA CYS A 75 12.48 15.11 5.79
C CYS A 75 13.79 15.33 5.02
N VAL A 76 13.97 16.50 4.42
CA VAL A 76 15.10 16.82 3.50
C VAL A 76 16.50 16.71 4.13
N SER A 77 16.60 16.74 5.45
CA SER A 77 17.89 16.62 6.19
C SER A 77 18.19 15.20 6.66
N LEU A 78 17.35 14.23 6.34
CA LEU A 78 17.50 12.85 6.77
C LEU A 78 17.99 11.97 5.62
N ASP A 79 18.96 11.11 5.91
CA ASP A 79 19.32 9.98 5.06
C ASP A 79 18.46 8.80 5.48
N ILE A 80 17.52 8.42 4.63
CA ILE A 80 16.56 7.35 4.90
C ILE A 80 16.84 6.21 3.94
N THR A 81 17.10 5.03 4.49
CA THR A 81 17.13 3.77 3.74
C THR A 81 16.04 2.84 4.23
N ALA A 82 15.40 2.12 3.32
CA ALA A 82 14.35 1.20 3.69
C ALA A 82 14.35 -0.05 2.80
N GLN A 83 13.97 -1.17 3.41
CA GLN A 83 13.62 -2.38 2.67
C GLN A 83 12.12 -2.37 2.41
N THR A 84 11.75 -2.46 1.14
CA THR A 84 10.36 -2.40 0.72
C THR A 84 9.94 -3.64 -0.06
N THR A 85 8.65 -3.90 -0.02
CA THR A 85 7.98 -4.86 -0.89
C THR A 85 6.75 -4.21 -1.47
N CYS A 86 6.52 -4.36 -2.77
CA CYS A 86 5.31 -3.90 -3.44
C CYS A 86 4.68 -5.05 -4.21
N LEU A 87 3.36 -5.00 -4.36
CA LEU A 87 2.62 -5.89 -5.25
C LEU A 87 1.33 -5.22 -5.71
N PHE A 88 0.86 -5.56 -6.90
CA PHE A 88 -0.48 -5.18 -7.32
C PHE A 88 -1.52 -6.17 -6.81
N HIS A 89 -2.68 -5.65 -6.45
CA HIS A 89 -3.81 -6.42 -5.94
C HIS A 89 -5.12 -5.91 -6.56
N SER A 90 -5.94 -6.83 -7.03
CA SER A 90 -7.24 -6.55 -7.60
C SER A 90 -8.34 -7.30 -6.87
N LEU A 91 -9.44 -6.58 -6.57
CA LEU A 91 -10.68 -7.11 -6.04
C LEU A 91 -11.83 -6.70 -6.95
N THR A 92 -12.56 -7.67 -7.46
CA THR A 92 -13.78 -7.46 -8.24
C THR A 92 -15.03 -7.39 -7.35
N SER A 93 -16.18 -7.10 -7.92
CA SER A 93 -17.48 -7.10 -7.22
C SER A 93 -17.86 -8.45 -6.59
N GLU A 94 -17.28 -9.55 -7.06
CA GLU A 94 -17.45 -10.87 -6.46
C GLU A 94 -16.72 -11.05 -5.13
N ASN A 95 -15.72 -10.20 -4.86
CA ASN A 95 -14.94 -10.26 -3.63
C ASN A 95 -15.66 -9.50 -2.50
N ILE A 96 -16.56 -10.19 -1.81
CA ILE A 96 -17.29 -9.64 -0.67
C ILE A 96 -16.41 -9.73 0.59
N PRO A 97 -16.28 -8.64 1.37
CA PRO A 97 -15.48 -8.64 2.60
C PRO A 97 -15.87 -9.75 3.57
N ASN A 98 -14.87 -10.43 4.07
CA ASN A 98 -15.01 -11.50 5.06
C ASN A 98 -14.14 -11.16 6.28
N ILE A 99 -14.61 -11.55 7.49
CA ILE A 99 -13.88 -11.35 8.74
C ILE A 99 -12.51 -12.05 8.73
N SER A 100 -12.38 -13.15 7.99
CA SER A 100 -11.10 -13.86 7.83
C SER A 100 -10.04 -13.06 7.07
N TRP A 101 -10.42 -11.96 6.40
CA TRP A 101 -9.47 -11.08 5.70
C TRP A 101 -8.77 -10.11 6.64
N LYS A 102 -9.26 -9.96 7.88
CA LYS A 102 -8.59 -9.14 8.88
C LYS A 102 -7.27 -9.76 9.28
N HIS A 103 -6.20 -9.02 9.11
CA HIS A 103 -4.85 -9.46 9.45
C HIS A 103 -3.98 -8.29 9.91
N LYS A 104 -2.82 -8.61 10.43
CA LYS A 104 -1.72 -7.69 10.69
C LYS A 104 -0.58 -8.04 9.76
N ASP A 105 0.17 -7.05 9.32
CA ASP A 105 1.40 -7.26 8.59
C ASP A 105 2.61 -7.33 9.53
N THR A 106 3.66 -7.96 9.07
CA THR A 106 4.96 -7.98 9.78
C THR A 106 5.83 -6.76 9.43
N SER A 107 5.41 -5.97 8.46
CA SER A 107 6.08 -4.72 8.07
C SER A 107 5.96 -3.65 9.16
N LEU A 108 6.89 -2.70 9.18
CA LEU A 108 6.80 -1.52 10.04
C LEU A 108 5.59 -0.67 9.64
N TYR A 109 5.42 -0.47 8.34
CA TYR A 109 4.29 0.26 7.76
C TYR A 109 3.74 -0.49 6.57
N SER A 110 2.43 -0.45 6.42
CA SER A 110 1.68 -0.94 5.27
C SER A 110 0.98 0.21 4.59
N GLY A 111 0.98 0.21 3.27
CA GLY A 111 0.35 1.25 2.48
C GLY A 111 -0.45 0.68 1.32
N VAL A 112 -1.46 1.41 0.93
CA VAL A 112 -2.31 1.07 -0.22
C VAL A 112 -2.47 2.30 -1.10
N VAL A 113 -2.01 2.23 -2.35
CA VAL A 113 -2.28 3.25 -3.37
C VAL A 113 -3.41 2.76 -4.26
N TYR A 114 -4.44 3.58 -4.43
CA TYR A 114 -5.61 3.25 -5.24
C TYR A 114 -5.41 3.67 -6.70
N LEU A 115 -5.67 2.75 -7.64
CA LEU A 115 -5.24 2.89 -9.05
C LEU A 115 -6.37 2.91 -10.09
N ASN A 116 -7.66 2.90 -9.69
CA ASN A 116 -8.76 3.04 -10.64
C ASN A 116 -9.35 4.45 -10.60
N LYS A 117 -9.15 5.21 -11.68
CA LYS A 117 -9.60 6.61 -11.81
C LYS A 117 -11.08 6.78 -12.14
N ASN A 118 -11.71 5.74 -12.66
CA ASN A 118 -13.09 5.80 -13.13
C ASN A 118 -14.12 5.51 -12.03
N PHE A 119 -13.64 5.04 -10.87
CA PHE A 119 -14.49 4.68 -9.74
C PHE A 119 -14.62 5.82 -8.72
N ILE A 120 -15.86 6.12 -8.33
CA ILE A 120 -16.16 7.13 -7.30
C ILE A 120 -16.75 6.41 -6.08
N ASP A 121 -15.99 6.37 -4.98
CA ASP A 121 -16.44 5.77 -3.72
C ASP A 121 -17.38 6.72 -2.96
N ARG A 122 -18.67 6.64 -3.25
CA ARG A 122 -19.69 7.52 -2.66
C ARG A 122 -20.01 7.19 -1.20
N PHE A 123 -19.74 5.96 -0.77
CA PHE A 123 -20.13 5.44 0.54
C PHE A 123 -18.95 5.15 1.47
N ASN A 124 -17.73 5.45 1.06
CA ASN A 124 -16.50 5.15 1.80
C ASN A 124 -16.37 3.65 2.19
N ASN A 125 -16.78 2.77 1.30
CA ASN A 125 -16.83 1.33 1.56
C ASN A 125 -16.00 0.49 0.59
N HIS A 126 -15.13 1.11 -0.23
CA HIS A 126 -14.24 0.42 -1.16
C HIS A 126 -12.75 0.65 -0.87
N GLY A 127 -12.42 1.44 0.15
CA GLY A 127 -11.06 1.68 0.60
C GLY A 127 -10.49 0.52 1.43
N THR A 128 -9.79 0.86 2.49
CA THR A 128 -9.20 -0.06 3.46
C THR A 128 -9.82 0.16 4.83
N LYS A 129 -10.16 -0.91 5.53
CA LYS A 129 -10.57 -0.87 6.93
C LYS A 129 -9.36 -1.02 7.81
N ILE A 130 -9.19 -0.13 8.77
CA ILE A 130 -8.11 -0.14 9.75
C ILE A 130 -8.73 -0.13 11.13
N TYR A 131 -8.28 -1.01 12.01
CA TYR A 131 -8.79 -1.16 13.37
C TYR A 131 -7.75 -0.65 14.36
N LYS A 132 -8.04 0.46 15.01
CA LYS A 132 -7.17 1.12 15.98
C LYS A 132 -7.94 1.43 17.25
N ASN A 133 -7.42 1.04 18.42
CA ASN A 133 -8.03 1.31 19.72
C ASN A 133 -9.51 0.92 19.82
N ASN A 134 -9.89 -0.22 19.24
CA ASN A 134 -11.26 -0.73 19.12
C ASN A 134 -12.19 0.10 18.21
N GLU A 135 -11.65 1.06 17.47
CA GLU A 135 -12.38 1.82 16.47
C GLU A 135 -12.12 1.26 15.08
N GLU A 136 -13.14 1.21 14.23
CA GLU A 136 -13.05 0.88 12.83
C GLU A 136 -12.96 2.19 12.02
N ILE A 137 -11.85 2.36 11.30
CA ILE A 137 -11.60 3.49 10.41
C ILE A 137 -11.75 2.99 8.98
N ASN A 138 -12.76 3.50 8.28
CA ASN A 138 -12.98 3.22 6.87
C ASN A 138 -12.32 4.31 6.04
N THR A 139 -11.30 3.95 5.27
CA THR A 139 -10.69 4.89 4.33
C THR A 139 -11.51 4.93 3.04
N LYS A 140 -11.49 6.07 2.38
CA LYS A 140 -12.13 6.23 1.08
C LYS A 140 -11.22 5.73 -0.04
N TYR A 141 -11.79 5.08 -1.05
CA TYR A 141 -11.09 4.79 -2.28
C TYR A 141 -11.01 6.06 -3.14
N GLU A 142 -9.83 6.60 -3.31
CA GLU A 142 -9.58 7.77 -4.15
C GLU A 142 -8.36 7.54 -5.04
N PHE A 143 -8.51 7.77 -6.34
CA PHE A 143 -7.45 7.52 -7.32
C PHE A 143 -6.16 8.27 -6.99
N ASN A 144 -5.02 7.58 -7.14
CA ASN A 144 -3.67 8.10 -6.88
C ASN A 144 -3.45 8.62 -5.45
N LYS A 145 -4.21 8.09 -4.48
CA LYS A 145 -4.06 8.37 -3.05
C LYS A 145 -3.41 7.18 -2.35
N LEU A 146 -2.40 7.45 -1.52
CA LEU A 146 -1.82 6.49 -0.58
C LEU A 146 -2.51 6.64 0.78
N VAL A 147 -2.90 5.52 1.34
CA VAL A 147 -3.20 5.37 2.77
C VAL A 147 -2.07 4.57 3.37
N LEU A 148 -1.29 5.16 4.29
CA LEU A 148 -0.18 4.51 4.98
C LEU A 148 -0.51 4.38 6.46
N TYR A 149 -0.26 3.22 7.05
CA TYR A 149 -0.55 2.91 8.45
C TYR A 149 0.47 1.91 9.01
N ARG A 150 0.52 1.78 10.34
CA ARG A 150 1.41 0.81 10.99
C ARG A 150 1.00 -0.61 10.63
N GLY A 151 1.97 -1.46 10.24
CA GLY A 151 1.70 -2.85 9.88
C GLY A 151 1.08 -3.67 11.00
N GLU A 152 1.34 -3.31 12.26
CA GLU A 152 0.75 -3.93 13.44
C GLU A 152 -0.76 -3.67 13.62
N TYR A 153 -1.35 -2.71 12.91
CA TYR A 153 -2.79 -2.49 12.97
C TYR A 153 -3.52 -3.60 12.25
N LEU A 154 -4.55 -4.14 12.91
CA LEU A 154 -5.46 -5.05 12.27
C LEU A 154 -6.16 -4.30 11.13
N HIS A 155 -6.15 -4.87 9.93
CA HIS A 155 -6.75 -4.24 8.76
C HIS A 155 -7.29 -5.27 7.78
N SER A 156 -8.10 -4.80 6.85
CA SER A 156 -8.60 -5.59 5.73
C SER A 156 -8.95 -4.70 4.55
N PRO A 157 -8.97 -5.23 3.32
CA PRO A 157 -9.66 -4.53 2.24
C PRO A 157 -11.15 -4.43 2.55
N ASN A 158 -11.79 -3.41 2.00
CA ASN A 158 -13.24 -3.30 1.98
C ASN A 158 -13.79 -3.91 0.67
N PHE A 159 -14.99 -3.58 0.24
CA PHE A 159 -15.62 -4.16 -0.95
C PHE A 159 -14.76 -3.99 -2.21
N GLY A 160 -14.72 -5.04 -3.02
CA GLY A 160 -14.30 -4.96 -4.40
C GLY A 160 -15.38 -4.30 -5.28
N PHE A 161 -15.03 -3.97 -6.51
CA PHE A 161 -15.96 -3.47 -7.52
C PHE A 161 -15.45 -3.83 -8.92
N GLY A 162 -16.30 -3.64 -9.95
CA GLY A 162 -15.98 -3.99 -11.32
C GLY A 162 -15.89 -5.51 -11.57
N GLU A 163 -15.57 -5.88 -12.78
CA GLU A 163 -15.54 -7.28 -13.23
C GLU A 163 -14.18 -7.70 -13.80
N THR A 164 -13.41 -6.73 -14.31
CA THR A 164 -12.10 -6.95 -14.94
C THR A 164 -10.99 -6.27 -14.15
N LEU A 165 -9.74 -6.61 -14.45
CA LEU A 165 -8.57 -6.02 -13.77
C LEU A 165 -8.59 -4.49 -13.77
N LEU A 166 -8.89 -3.87 -14.93
CA LEU A 166 -8.78 -2.42 -15.09
C LEU A 166 -9.99 -1.64 -14.57
N ASP A 167 -11.13 -2.27 -14.40
CA ASP A 167 -12.31 -1.64 -13.79
C ASP A 167 -12.53 -2.05 -12.34
N SER A 168 -11.67 -2.93 -11.80
CA SER A 168 -11.74 -3.42 -10.42
C SER A 168 -11.18 -2.43 -9.38
N ARG A 169 -11.29 -2.83 -8.11
CA ARG A 169 -10.53 -2.22 -7.02
C ARG A 169 -9.05 -2.60 -7.17
N LEU A 170 -8.39 -1.99 -8.15
CA LEU A 170 -6.96 -2.16 -8.38
C LEU A 170 -6.16 -1.29 -7.41
N THR A 171 -5.17 -1.89 -6.76
CA THR A 171 -4.30 -1.21 -5.79
C THR A 171 -2.84 -1.61 -5.98
N LEU A 172 -1.93 -0.71 -5.61
CA LEU A 172 -0.54 -1.05 -5.30
C LEU A 172 -0.41 -1.13 -3.78
N ASN A 173 -0.14 -2.32 -3.26
CA ASN A 173 0.18 -2.51 -1.86
C ASN A 173 1.68 -2.29 -1.67
N PHE A 174 2.03 -1.48 -0.67
CA PHE A 174 3.38 -1.04 -0.38
C PHE A 174 3.72 -1.33 1.08
N PHE A 175 4.84 -2.00 1.32
CA PHE A 175 5.28 -2.40 2.65
C PHE A 175 6.68 -1.85 2.92
N ILE A 176 6.87 -1.18 4.05
CA ILE A 176 8.17 -0.83 4.59
C ILE A 176 8.50 -1.91 5.63
N ASN A 177 9.37 -2.84 5.26
CA ASN A 177 9.71 -3.99 6.11
C ASN A 177 10.76 -3.62 7.17
N ASP A 178 11.71 -2.78 6.79
CA ASP A 178 12.76 -2.26 7.65
C ASP A 178 13.13 -0.85 7.20
N MET A 179 13.58 -0.02 8.13
CA MET A 179 13.95 1.35 7.86
C MET A 179 15.06 1.81 8.80
N SER A 180 16.10 2.40 8.25
CA SER A 180 17.11 3.11 9.02
C SER A 180 17.16 4.57 8.63
N ILE A 181 17.34 5.41 9.64
CA ILE A 181 17.41 6.87 9.48
C ILE A 181 18.70 7.33 10.12
N SER A 182 19.48 8.09 9.36
CA SER A 182 20.66 8.80 9.88
C SER A 182 20.52 10.28 9.64
N THR A 183 21.03 11.06 10.58
CA THR A 183 21.16 12.51 10.43
C THR A 183 22.60 12.91 10.63
N LYS A 184 23.00 13.99 9.98
CA LYS A 184 24.29 14.65 10.27
C LYS A 184 24.32 15.30 11.65
N ASN A 185 23.17 15.36 12.34
CA ASN A 185 23.02 16.02 13.64
C ASN A 185 21.99 15.24 14.50
N THR A 186 22.48 14.39 15.43
CA THR A 186 21.68 13.49 16.25
C THR A 186 20.64 14.19 17.13
N ASN A 187 20.86 15.48 17.49
CA ASN A 187 19.90 16.25 18.30
C ASN A 187 18.63 16.68 17.54
N GLN A 188 18.58 16.48 16.21
CA GLN A 188 17.41 16.80 15.40
C GLN A 188 16.52 15.58 15.13
N LEU A 189 17.00 14.35 15.35
CA LEU A 189 16.26 13.13 15.10
C LEU A 189 14.96 13.05 15.90
N ASP A 190 15.02 13.29 17.19
CA ASP A 190 13.85 13.21 18.08
C ASP A 190 12.81 14.30 17.77
N LEU A 191 13.28 15.50 17.36
CA LEU A 191 12.40 16.62 17.01
C LEU A 191 11.68 16.38 15.66
N TYR A 192 12.36 15.79 14.68
CA TYR A 192 11.80 15.50 13.37
C TYR A 192 10.80 14.36 13.42
N TRP A 193 11.08 13.28 14.16
CA TRP A 193 10.15 12.18 14.35
C TRP A 193 8.86 12.63 15.02
N HIS A 194 8.92 13.56 15.95
CA HIS A 194 7.74 14.06 16.67
C HIS A 194 6.90 15.04 15.88
N ASN A 195 7.46 15.72 14.89
CA ASN A 195 6.80 16.85 14.25
C ASN A 195 6.58 16.72 12.73
N TYR A 196 7.34 15.89 12.00
CA TYR A 196 7.38 15.96 10.53
C TYR A 196 7.47 14.64 9.78
N CYS A 197 7.87 13.56 10.40
CA CYS A 197 7.99 12.26 9.76
C CYS A 197 7.09 11.24 10.47
N LEU A 198 5.91 10.99 9.94
CA LEU A 198 4.94 10.00 10.44
C LEU A 198 4.19 10.44 11.67
#